data_d263277af0759a1c5d809394f483f070
#
_entry.id   d263277af0759a1c5d809394f483f070
#
_cell.length_a   1.000
_cell.length_b   1.000
_cell.length_c   1.000
_cell.angle_alpha   90.00
_cell.angle_beta   90.00
_cell.angle_gamma   90.00
#
_symmetry.space_group_name_H-M   'P 1'
#
loop_
_entity.id
_entity.type
_entity.pdbx_description
1 polymer ?
#
loop_
_entity_poly.entity_id
_entity_poly.type
_entity_poly.pdbx_seq_one_letter_code
_entity_poly.pdbx_strand_id
1 'polypeptide(L)'
;FMVKKPPTIDLFKAHLSGQTPVGIYLLDDDEQVSFGAIDIDVYPIDLGALANRLDKLSLPLIVCNSKSGGAHIYVFFETPQDPADTINVLKTIAEAIGYPGVEVFPKQPKRPSGGYGNYINLPFFGHPSLEYACHTPQGVIGLSGFLDLAECSRTTTADLNRLVSQQKLTTDIQP
;
A
#
# COMPACT_ATOMS: atom_id res chain seq x y z
N PHE A 1 -14.46 13.72 8.50
CA PHE A 1 -14.16 15.14 8.15
C PHE A 1 -12.70 15.27 7.76
N MET A 2 -12.40 16.20 6.85
CA MET A 2 -11.03 16.47 6.38
C MET A 2 -10.31 17.39 7.36
N VAL A 3 -9.13 17.02 7.82
CA VAL A 3 -8.25 17.85 8.64
C VAL A 3 -7.13 18.39 7.76
N LYS A 4 -7.05 19.71 7.63
CA LYS A 4 -6.04 20.41 6.80
C LYS A 4 -4.79 20.76 7.64
N LYS A 5 -4.28 19.79 8.39
CA LYS A 5 -3.08 19.93 9.24
C LYS A 5 -2.32 18.60 9.24
N PRO A 6 -1.02 18.62 9.49
CA PRO A 6 -0.28 17.38 9.71
C PRO A 6 -0.93 16.52 10.78
N PRO A 7 -0.95 15.19 10.63
CA PRO A 7 -1.51 14.30 11.64
C PRO A 7 -0.73 14.40 12.95
N THR A 8 -1.45 14.38 14.07
CA THR A 8 -0.85 14.41 15.41
C THR A 8 -0.74 13.00 15.97
N ILE A 9 0.13 12.81 16.95
CA ILE A 9 0.27 11.53 17.67
C ILE A 9 -1.07 11.10 18.31
N ASP A 10 -1.88 12.05 18.78
CA ASP A 10 -3.18 11.74 19.37
C ASP A 10 -4.19 11.22 18.34
N LEU A 11 -4.10 11.68 17.10
CA LEU A 11 -4.91 11.15 16.01
C LEU A 11 -4.55 9.68 15.70
N PHE A 12 -3.25 9.35 15.67
CA PHE A 12 -2.81 7.97 15.51
C PHE A 12 -3.21 7.10 16.71
N LYS A 13 -3.11 7.61 17.95
CA LYS A 13 -3.61 6.91 19.14
C LYS A 13 -5.12 6.64 19.06
N ALA A 14 -5.92 7.62 18.64
CA ALA A 14 -7.35 7.47 18.44
C ALA A 14 -7.69 6.42 17.37
N HIS A 15 -6.89 6.36 16.29
CA HIS A 15 -7.02 5.33 15.27
C HIS A 15 -6.71 3.93 15.84
N LEU A 16 -5.56 3.78 16.46
CA LEU A 16 -5.15 2.49 17.04
C LEU A 16 -6.09 2.01 18.15
N SER A 17 -6.70 2.92 18.92
CA SER A 17 -7.71 2.56 19.95
C SER A 17 -9.12 2.29 19.39
N GLY A 18 -9.33 2.40 18.08
CA GLY A 18 -10.63 2.17 17.45
C GLY A 18 -11.65 3.30 17.61
N GLN A 19 -11.22 4.47 18.08
CA GLN A 19 -12.12 5.62 18.31
C GLN A 19 -12.41 6.39 17.01
N THR A 20 -11.38 6.60 16.18
CA THR A 20 -11.49 7.42 14.96
C THR A 20 -10.66 6.81 13.83
N PRO A 21 -11.29 6.31 12.75
CA PRO A 21 -10.53 5.83 11.61
C PRO A 21 -9.80 6.99 10.92
N VAL A 22 -8.55 6.75 10.53
CA VAL A 22 -7.71 7.74 9.85
C VAL A 22 -7.38 7.29 8.45
N GLY A 23 -7.56 8.19 7.49
CA GLY A 23 -7.05 8.06 6.13
C GLY A 23 -6.02 9.16 5.86
N ILE A 24 -5.02 8.84 5.06
CA ILE A 24 -3.93 9.74 4.72
C ILE A 24 -4.01 10.11 3.24
N TYR A 25 -3.91 11.40 2.93
CA TYR A 25 -3.67 11.90 1.59
C TYR A 25 -2.21 11.65 1.22
N LEU A 26 -1.97 11.13 0.02
CA LEU A 26 -0.64 10.68 -0.35
C LEU A 26 0.26 11.78 -0.90
N LEU A 27 -0.33 12.75 -1.61
CA LEU A 27 0.40 13.87 -2.21
C LEU A 27 0.82 14.88 -1.13
N ASP A 28 2.11 15.10 -0.98
CA ASP A 28 2.67 16.13 -0.10
C ASP A 28 2.60 17.54 -0.73
N ASP A 29 3.21 18.55 -0.08
CA ASP A 29 3.16 19.93 -0.56
C ASP A 29 3.97 20.14 -1.85
N ASP A 30 4.96 19.29 -2.14
CA ASP A 30 5.77 19.29 -3.35
C ASP A 30 5.18 18.37 -4.45
N GLU A 31 3.93 17.92 -4.28
CA GLU A 31 3.25 16.97 -5.16
C GLU A 31 3.99 15.65 -5.33
N GLN A 32 4.69 15.18 -4.30
CA GLN A 32 5.39 13.89 -4.26
C GLN A 32 4.70 12.93 -3.31
N VAL A 33 5.09 11.65 -3.34
CA VAL A 33 4.54 10.61 -2.47
C VAL A 33 5.65 9.84 -1.75
N SER A 34 5.47 9.66 -0.44
CA SER A 34 6.37 8.85 0.39
C SER A 34 5.94 7.38 0.50
N PHE A 35 4.74 7.06 0.04
CA PHE A 35 4.20 5.70 -0.04
C PHE A 35 3.14 5.61 -1.14
N GLY A 36 2.85 4.40 -1.57
CA GLY A 36 1.75 4.09 -2.48
C GLY A 36 0.93 2.91 -1.98
N ALA A 37 -0.23 2.67 -2.60
CA ALA A 37 -1.02 1.50 -2.30
C ALA A 37 -1.81 0.98 -3.50
N ILE A 38 -2.11 -0.32 -3.47
CA ILE A 38 -3.07 -0.98 -4.36
C ILE A 38 -4.28 -1.37 -3.50
N ASP A 39 -5.48 -1.04 -3.95
CA ASP A 39 -6.73 -1.35 -3.26
C ASP A 39 -7.50 -2.43 -4.03
N ILE A 40 -7.64 -3.60 -3.41
CA ILE A 40 -8.28 -4.77 -4.02
C ILE A 40 -9.61 -5.03 -3.32
N ASP A 41 -10.70 -4.66 -3.97
CA ASP A 41 -12.08 -4.88 -3.53
C ASP A 41 -12.70 -6.13 -4.19
N VAL A 42 -12.00 -7.26 -4.15
CA VAL A 42 -12.45 -8.56 -4.64
C VAL A 42 -12.73 -9.50 -3.47
N TYR A 43 -13.86 -10.18 -3.49
CA TYR A 43 -14.34 -10.99 -2.36
C TYR A 43 -14.79 -12.38 -2.84
N PRO A 44 -14.45 -13.48 -2.12
CA PRO A 44 -13.47 -13.54 -1.04
C PRO A 44 -12.03 -13.41 -1.57
N ILE A 45 -11.10 -12.92 -0.73
CA ILE A 45 -9.68 -12.83 -1.05
C ILE A 45 -8.85 -13.55 0.01
N ASP A 46 -7.89 -14.37 -0.42
CA ASP A 46 -6.90 -15.01 0.46
C ASP A 46 -5.67 -14.11 0.58
N LEU A 47 -5.57 -13.38 1.69
CA LEU A 47 -4.49 -12.43 1.95
C LEU A 47 -3.15 -13.13 2.18
N GLY A 48 -3.15 -14.35 2.73
CA GLY A 48 -1.95 -15.15 2.88
C GLY A 48 -1.39 -15.62 1.52
N ALA A 49 -2.27 -16.08 0.63
CA ALA A 49 -1.88 -16.42 -0.73
C ALA A 49 -1.36 -15.20 -1.51
N LEU A 50 -1.96 -14.02 -1.29
CA LEU A 50 -1.53 -12.77 -1.90
C LEU A 50 -0.13 -12.36 -1.38
N ALA A 51 0.11 -12.44 -0.06
CA ALA A 51 1.42 -12.18 0.53
C ALA A 51 2.49 -13.14 -0.01
N ASN A 52 2.17 -14.44 -0.12
CA ASN A 52 3.06 -15.43 -0.73
C ASN A 52 3.36 -15.12 -2.21
N ARG A 53 2.40 -14.59 -2.96
CA ARG A 53 2.63 -14.19 -4.36
C ARG A 53 3.60 -13.03 -4.47
N LEU A 54 3.45 -11.99 -3.65
CA LEU A 54 4.37 -10.85 -3.60
C LEU A 54 5.80 -11.29 -3.23
N ASP A 55 5.92 -12.16 -2.23
CA ASP A 55 7.21 -12.72 -1.79
C ASP A 55 7.91 -13.50 -2.92
N LYS A 56 7.19 -14.39 -3.61
CA LYS A 56 7.72 -15.14 -4.77
C LYS A 56 8.19 -14.23 -5.91
N LEU A 57 7.55 -13.07 -6.07
CA LEU A 57 7.94 -12.05 -7.04
C LEU A 57 9.02 -11.10 -6.49
N SER A 58 9.52 -11.34 -5.27
CA SER A 58 10.48 -10.47 -4.57
C SER A 58 10.04 -8.99 -4.54
N LEU A 59 8.74 -8.75 -4.49
CA LEU A 59 8.18 -7.40 -4.45
C LEU A 59 8.09 -6.92 -2.99
N PRO A 60 8.72 -5.79 -2.63
CA PRO A 60 8.75 -5.28 -1.26
C PRO A 60 7.44 -4.53 -0.91
N LEU A 61 6.31 -5.23 -1.06
CA LEU A 61 4.98 -4.69 -0.79
C LEU A 61 4.33 -5.47 0.37
N ILE A 62 3.50 -4.78 1.14
CA ILE A 62 2.93 -5.27 2.39
C ILE A 62 1.42 -5.39 2.28
N VAL A 63 0.88 -6.58 2.52
CA VAL A 63 -0.56 -6.87 2.46
C VAL A 63 -1.21 -6.63 3.80
N CYS A 64 -2.27 -5.81 3.84
CA CYS A 64 -3.11 -5.61 5.02
C CYS A 64 -4.58 -5.82 4.67
N ASN A 65 -5.39 -6.21 5.65
CA ASN A 65 -6.85 -6.22 5.48
C ASN A 65 -7.36 -4.80 5.21
N SER A 66 -8.24 -4.65 4.22
CA SER A 66 -9.01 -3.43 4.08
C SER A 66 -10.26 -3.45 4.96
N LYS A 67 -10.86 -2.28 5.20
CA LYS A 67 -12.08 -2.14 6.01
C LYS A 67 -13.26 -2.93 5.44
N SER A 68 -13.33 -3.12 4.13
CA SER A 68 -14.40 -3.83 3.44
C SER A 68 -14.19 -5.35 3.39
N GLY A 69 -13.05 -5.86 3.88
CA GLY A 69 -12.68 -7.27 3.82
C GLY A 69 -11.88 -7.66 2.57
N GLY A 70 -11.49 -6.70 1.76
CA GLY A 70 -10.52 -6.84 0.67
C GLY A 70 -9.08 -6.65 1.17
N ALA A 71 -8.18 -6.20 0.28
CA ALA A 71 -6.78 -5.97 0.60
C ALA A 71 -6.32 -4.56 0.26
N HIS A 72 -5.59 -3.93 1.17
CA HIS A 72 -4.69 -2.84 0.84
C HIS A 72 -3.25 -3.38 0.77
N ILE A 73 -2.55 -3.13 -0.33
CA ILE A 73 -1.16 -3.50 -0.49
C ILE A 73 -0.34 -2.23 -0.50
N TYR A 74 0.46 -2.02 0.54
CA TYR A 74 1.27 -0.82 0.70
C TYR A 74 2.69 -1.01 0.18
N VAL A 75 3.26 0.06 -0.36
CA VAL A 75 4.70 0.21 -0.60
C VAL A 75 5.19 1.50 0.04
N PHE A 76 6.33 1.45 0.71
CA PHE A 76 6.97 2.60 1.33
C PHE A 76 8.25 2.95 0.57
N PHE A 77 8.50 4.25 0.37
CA PHE A 77 9.63 4.70 -0.41
C PHE A 77 10.77 5.19 0.48
N GLU A 78 12.00 5.00 0.02
CA GLU A 78 13.22 5.52 0.67
C GLU A 78 13.29 7.04 0.62
N THR A 79 12.86 7.61 -0.52
CA THR A 79 12.75 9.04 -0.78
C THR A 79 11.41 9.32 -1.45
N PRO A 80 10.86 10.54 -1.35
CA PRO A 80 9.65 10.91 -2.08
C PRO A 80 9.77 10.62 -3.58
N GLN A 81 8.73 10.08 -4.18
CA GLN A 81 8.67 9.64 -5.58
C GLN A 81 7.67 10.46 -6.39
N ASP A 82 7.86 10.49 -7.71
CA ASP A 82 6.89 11.07 -8.63
C ASP A 82 5.57 10.28 -8.60
N PRO A 83 4.42 10.95 -8.48
CA PRO A 83 3.12 10.28 -8.40
C PRO A 83 2.73 9.55 -9.69
N ALA A 84 3.09 10.06 -10.87
CA ALA A 84 2.77 9.40 -12.13
C ALA A 84 3.56 8.11 -12.30
N ASP A 85 4.85 8.11 -11.94
CA ASP A 85 5.68 6.90 -11.94
C ASP A 85 5.17 5.89 -10.93
N THR A 86 4.75 6.34 -9.75
CA THR A 86 4.13 5.50 -8.72
C THR A 86 2.84 4.85 -9.22
N ILE A 87 1.94 5.61 -9.83
CA ILE A 87 0.69 5.09 -10.41
C ILE A 87 1.00 4.02 -11.46
N ASN A 88 1.94 4.29 -12.36
CA ASN A 88 2.27 3.39 -13.46
C ASN A 88 2.85 2.06 -12.96
N VAL A 89 3.82 2.11 -12.05
CA VAL A 89 4.43 0.90 -11.51
C VAL A 89 3.43 0.08 -10.68
N LEU A 90 2.58 0.72 -9.87
CA LEU A 90 1.57 0.01 -9.08
C LEU A 90 0.51 -0.67 -9.95
N LYS A 91 0.08 -0.05 -11.04
CA LYS A 91 -0.80 -0.70 -12.03
C LYS A 91 -0.15 -1.92 -12.65
N THR A 92 1.12 -1.81 -13.04
CA THR A 92 1.88 -2.95 -13.59
C THR A 92 2.03 -4.08 -12.58
N ILE A 93 2.27 -3.76 -11.31
CA ILE A 93 2.32 -4.75 -10.22
C ILE A 93 0.93 -5.40 -10.03
N ALA A 94 -0.14 -4.61 -9.98
CA ALA A 94 -1.50 -5.14 -9.85
C ALA A 94 -1.84 -6.14 -10.96
N GLU A 95 -1.47 -5.84 -12.20
CA GLU A 95 -1.62 -6.78 -13.33
C GLU A 95 -0.78 -8.06 -13.12
N ALA A 96 0.49 -7.92 -12.72
CA ALA A 96 1.39 -9.05 -12.50
C ALA A 96 0.93 -9.99 -11.38
N ILE A 97 0.28 -9.46 -10.35
CA ILE A 97 -0.30 -10.26 -9.27
C ILE A 97 -1.74 -10.75 -9.55
N GLY A 98 -2.26 -10.52 -10.77
CA GLY A 98 -3.55 -11.05 -11.22
C GLY A 98 -4.77 -10.21 -10.88
N TYR A 99 -4.58 -8.93 -10.57
CA TYR A 99 -5.65 -7.96 -10.28
C TYR A 99 -5.59 -6.74 -11.21
N PRO A 100 -5.78 -6.92 -12.53
CA PRO A 100 -5.75 -5.79 -13.46
C PRO A 100 -6.93 -4.84 -13.21
N GLY A 101 -6.71 -3.55 -13.37
CA GLY A 101 -7.76 -2.54 -13.31
C GLY A 101 -8.25 -2.16 -11.90
N VAL A 102 -7.65 -2.70 -10.83
CA VAL A 102 -7.96 -2.27 -9.45
C VAL A 102 -7.45 -0.86 -9.18
N GLU A 103 -7.99 -0.22 -8.15
CA GLU A 103 -7.57 1.12 -7.78
C GLU A 103 -6.14 1.14 -7.23
N VAL A 104 -5.39 2.18 -7.60
CA VAL A 104 -4.06 2.45 -7.05
C VAL A 104 -4.01 3.85 -6.47
N PHE A 105 -3.21 4.03 -5.45
CA PHE A 105 -3.01 5.31 -4.77
C PHE A 105 -1.54 5.74 -4.86
N PRO A 106 -1.26 7.02 -5.25
CA PRO A 106 -2.25 8.07 -5.49
C PRO A 106 -3.14 7.77 -6.72
N LYS A 107 -4.40 8.27 -6.74
CA LYS A 107 -5.31 8.10 -7.88
C LYS A 107 -5.02 9.11 -9.02
N GLN A 108 -4.34 10.19 -8.70
CA GLN A 108 -3.99 11.25 -9.64
C GLN A 108 -2.54 11.72 -9.42
N PRO A 109 -1.86 12.17 -10.51
CA PRO A 109 -0.46 12.60 -10.41
C PRO A 109 -0.29 14.02 -9.83
N LYS A 110 -1.38 14.77 -9.64
CA LYS A 110 -1.36 16.14 -9.10
C LYS A 110 -2.54 16.36 -8.17
N ARG A 111 -2.37 17.29 -7.24
CA ARG A 111 -3.50 17.71 -6.40
C ARG A 111 -4.59 18.37 -7.25
N PRO A 112 -5.86 18.05 -7.01
CA PRO A 112 -6.96 18.78 -7.63
C PRO A 112 -6.98 20.21 -7.10
N SER A 113 -7.42 21.17 -7.94
CA SER A 113 -7.54 22.57 -7.53
C SER A 113 -8.41 22.71 -6.28
N GLY A 114 -7.83 23.27 -5.22
CA GLY A 114 -8.51 23.47 -3.93
C GLY A 114 -8.71 22.21 -3.06
N GLY A 115 -8.10 21.07 -3.45
CA GLY A 115 -8.21 19.79 -2.74
C GLY A 115 -6.86 19.14 -2.41
N TYR A 116 -6.93 17.96 -1.76
CA TYR A 116 -5.77 17.15 -1.39
C TYR A 116 -5.71 15.83 -2.17
N GLY A 117 -6.68 15.57 -3.03
CA GLY A 117 -6.81 14.31 -3.76
C GLY A 117 -7.53 13.22 -2.95
N ASN A 118 -7.25 11.97 -3.28
CA ASN A 118 -7.82 10.81 -2.61
C ASN A 118 -6.93 10.38 -1.45
N TYR A 119 -7.56 9.85 -0.41
CA TYR A 119 -6.89 9.27 0.75
C TYR A 119 -7.05 7.75 0.75
N ILE A 120 -6.16 7.06 1.43
CA ILE A 120 -6.30 5.64 1.78
C ILE A 120 -6.36 5.50 3.29
N ASN A 121 -7.20 4.56 3.77
CA ASN A 121 -7.29 4.28 5.20
C ASN A 121 -6.02 3.61 5.70
N LEU A 122 -5.56 3.98 6.90
CA LEU A 122 -4.46 3.31 7.56
C LEU A 122 -4.87 1.92 8.05
N PRO A 123 -3.95 0.95 8.10
CA PRO A 123 -4.17 -0.35 8.74
C PRO A 123 -4.20 -0.25 10.26
N PHE A 124 -4.52 -1.34 10.96
CA PHE A 124 -4.52 -1.46 12.42
C PHE A 124 -5.52 -0.57 13.16
N PHE A 125 -6.64 -0.21 12.54
CA PHE A 125 -7.73 0.44 13.26
C PHE A 125 -8.23 -0.49 14.38
N GLY A 126 -8.28 0.01 15.62
CA GLY A 126 -8.71 -0.79 16.78
C GLY A 126 -7.70 -1.83 17.26
N HIS A 127 -6.39 -1.58 17.06
CA HIS A 127 -5.32 -2.41 17.65
C HIS A 127 -5.56 -2.60 19.18
N PRO A 128 -5.37 -3.81 19.76
CA PRO A 128 -4.67 -4.97 19.22
C PRO A 128 -5.51 -5.99 18.41
N SER A 129 -6.72 -5.63 17.98
CA SER A 129 -7.46 -6.49 17.04
C SER A 129 -6.62 -6.76 15.79
N LEU A 130 -6.63 -8.01 15.33
CA LEU A 130 -5.94 -8.41 14.09
C LEU A 130 -6.84 -8.32 12.86
N GLU A 131 -8.03 -7.75 12.98
CA GLU A 131 -8.98 -7.61 11.89
C GLU A 131 -8.43 -6.78 10.73
N TYR A 132 -7.63 -5.75 11.02
CA TYR A 132 -6.99 -4.88 10.03
C TYR A 132 -5.46 -5.02 10.05
N ALA A 133 -4.99 -6.23 10.33
CA ALA A 133 -3.57 -6.53 10.49
C ALA A 133 -2.86 -6.77 9.15
N CYS A 134 -1.57 -6.96 9.23
CA CYS A 134 -0.69 -7.28 8.12
C CYS A 134 -0.53 -8.80 7.96
N HIS A 135 -0.54 -9.25 6.71
CA HIS A 135 -0.33 -10.63 6.31
C HIS A 135 1.04 -10.81 5.65
N THR A 136 1.77 -11.84 6.08
CA THR A 136 3.07 -12.25 5.51
C THR A 136 3.00 -13.72 5.08
N PRO A 137 3.98 -14.25 4.35
CA PRO A 137 4.07 -15.69 4.07
C PRO A 137 4.09 -16.57 5.32
N GLN A 138 4.56 -16.03 6.44
CA GLN A 138 4.66 -16.75 7.72
C GLN A 138 3.41 -16.60 8.58
N GLY A 139 2.43 -15.80 8.17
CA GLY A 139 1.19 -15.57 8.89
C GLY A 139 0.90 -14.10 9.17
N VAL A 140 -0.04 -13.85 10.07
CA VAL A 140 -0.48 -12.50 10.45
C VAL A 140 0.50 -11.90 11.46
N ILE A 141 0.89 -10.66 11.25
CA ILE A 141 1.75 -9.90 12.18
C ILE A 141 1.03 -8.68 12.74
N GLY A 142 1.39 -8.32 13.98
CA GLY A 142 0.87 -7.14 14.66
C GLY A 142 1.58 -5.85 14.25
N LEU A 143 1.18 -4.74 14.90
CA LEU A 143 1.65 -3.39 14.58
C LEU A 143 3.19 -3.25 14.60
N SER A 144 3.88 -3.80 15.61
CA SER A 144 5.34 -3.69 15.69
C SER A 144 6.00 -4.37 14.49
N GLY A 145 5.61 -5.60 14.17
CA GLY A 145 6.14 -6.32 13.02
C GLY A 145 5.85 -5.63 11.68
N PHE A 146 4.67 -4.99 11.56
CA PHE A 146 4.35 -4.17 10.39
C PHE A 146 5.28 -2.95 10.26
N LEU A 147 5.55 -2.24 11.36
CA LEU A 147 6.45 -1.07 11.35
C LEU A 147 7.89 -1.46 10.99
N ASP A 148 8.38 -2.58 11.56
CA ASP A 148 9.70 -3.12 11.23
C ASP A 148 9.77 -3.52 9.75
N LEU A 149 8.75 -4.22 9.25
CA LEU A 149 8.67 -4.63 7.86
C LEU A 149 8.59 -3.42 6.92
N ALA A 150 7.78 -2.41 7.24
CA ALA A 150 7.64 -1.18 6.46
C ALA A 150 8.97 -0.43 6.34
N GLU A 151 9.77 -0.40 7.41
CA GLU A 151 11.09 0.24 7.38
C GLU A 151 12.11 -0.57 6.56
N CYS A 152 12.15 -1.89 6.75
CA CYS A 152 13.08 -2.76 6.04
C CYS A 152 12.74 -2.95 4.54
N SER A 153 11.49 -2.71 4.15
CA SER A 153 10.99 -2.91 2.78
C SER A 153 10.95 -1.63 1.94
N ARG A 154 11.58 -0.55 2.41
CA ARG A 154 11.63 0.71 1.65
C ARG A 154 12.33 0.49 0.30
N THR A 155 11.82 1.16 -0.73
CA THR A 155 12.26 0.97 -2.11
C THR A 155 12.09 2.26 -2.93
N THR A 156 12.32 2.21 -4.23
CA THR A 156 12.05 3.29 -5.19
C THR A 156 11.16 2.80 -6.33
N THR A 157 10.50 3.71 -7.05
CA THR A 157 9.75 3.36 -8.27
C THR A 157 10.66 2.74 -9.34
N ALA A 158 11.92 3.15 -9.41
CA ALA A 158 12.90 2.59 -10.34
C ALA A 158 13.22 1.12 -10.01
N ASP A 159 13.40 0.78 -8.72
CA ASP A 159 13.64 -0.59 -8.28
C ASP A 159 12.44 -1.48 -8.54
N LEU A 160 11.23 -0.99 -8.25
CA LEU A 160 9.99 -1.72 -8.54
C LEU A 160 9.85 -2.01 -10.04
N ASN A 161 10.09 -1.02 -10.90
CA ASN A 161 10.06 -1.21 -12.35
C ASN A 161 11.08 -2.27 -12.83
N ARG A 162 12.28 -2.28 -12.24
CA ARG A 162 13.31 -3.29 -12.54
C ARG A 162 12.84 -4.68 -12.14
N LEU A 163 12.30 -4.85 -10.92
CA LEU A 163 11.79 -6.13 -10.41
C LEU A 163 10.68 -6.68 -11.31
N VAL A 164 9.69 -5.87 -11.67
CA VAL A 164 8.59 -6.29 -12.53
C VAL A 164 9.08 -6.64 -13.94
N SER A 165 10.04 -5.90 -14.49
CA SER A 165 10.60 -6.18 -15.81
C SER A 165 11.36 -7.52 -15.85
N GLN A 166 12.10 -7.84 -14.80
CA GLN A 166 12.79 -9.13 -14.65
C GLN A 166 11.81 -10.31 -14.61
N GLN A 167 10.66 -10.14 -13.94
CA GLN A 167 9.61 -11.18 -13.87
C GLN A 167 9.00 -11.48 -15.24
N LYS A 168 8.71 -10.46 -16.05
CA LYS A 168 8.19 -10.63 -17.41
C LYS A 168 9.14 -11.45 -18.28
N LEU A 169 10.44 -11.16 -18.22
CA LEU A 169 11.46 -11.91 -18.97
C LEU A 169 11.54 -13.39 -18.55
N THR A 170 11.29 -13.70 -17.28
CA THR A 170 11.35 -15.09 -16.78
C THR A 170 10.11 -15.89 -17.19
N THR A 171 8.97 -15.25 -17.33
CA THR A 171 7.71 -15.89 -17.74
C THR A 171 7.71 -16.19 -19.27
N ASP A 172 8.35 -15.35 -20.06
CA ASP A 172 8.45 -15.51 -21.52
C ASP A 172 9.48 -16.57 -21.95
N ILE A 173 10.30 -17.10 -21.03
CA ILE A 173 11.35 -18.08 -21.31
C ILE A 173 10.94 -19.52 -20.92
N GLN A 174 9.81 -19.70 -20.24
CA GLN A 174 9.28 -21.05 -19.98
C GLN A 174 8.42 -21.53 -21.15
N PRO A 175 8.81 -22.60 -21.88
CA PRO A 175 8.04 -23.17 -22.96
C PRO A 175 6.75 -23.83 -22.47
#